data_55bf9a6622b3f4912619041105d6ea80
#
_entry.id   55bf9a6622b3f4912619041105d6ea80
#
_cell.length_a   1.000
_cell.length_b   1.000
_cell.length_c   1.000
_cell.angle_alpha   90.00
_cell.angle_beta   90.00
_cell.angle_gamma   90.00
#
_symmetry.space_group_name_H-M   'P 1'
#
loop_
_entity.id
_entity.type
_entity.pdbx_description
1 polymer ?
#
loop_
_entity_poly.entity_id
_entity_poly.type
_entity_poly.pdbx_seq_one_letter_code
_entity_poly.pdbx_strand_id
1 'polypeptide(L)' 'MSVEAKICGLSTPETVDAVVQGGARWIGFVTYPRSPRHVSTDLLRSLGARVPRSVGRVGLFVDPDDALLDERLATGAI' A
#
# COMPACT_ATOMS: atom_id res chain seq x y z
N MET A 1 17.35 15.58 -13.20
CA MET A 1 15.89 15.36 -13.30
C MET A 1 15.52 14.16 -12.47
N SER A 2 14.59 14.32 -11.56
CA SER A 2 14.13 13.20 -10.76
C SER A 2 12.91 12.56 -11.43
N VAL A 3 12.89 11.24 -11.42
CA VAL A 3 11.74 10.48 -11.90
C VAL A 3 11.00 9.95 -10.67
N GLU A 4 9.73 10.29 -10.57
CA GLU A 4 8.88 9.76 -9.52
C GLU A 4 8.38 8.38 -9.93
N ALA A 5 8.74 7.36 -9.17
CA ALA A 5 8.30 6.00 -9.41
C ALA A 5 7.16 5.64 -8.46
N LYS A 6 6.13 5.01 -9.02
CA LYS A 6 5.02 4.44 -8.26
C LYS A 6 5.00 2.95 -8.47
N ILE A 7 5.13 2.20 -7.38
CA ILE A 7 5.11 0.73 -7.42
C ILE A 7 3.86 0.25 -6.72
N CYS A 8 3.03 -0.49 -7.42
CA CYS A 8 1.75 -1.00 -6.90
C CYS A 8 1.77 -2.51 -6.71
N GLY A 9 0.86 -3.00 -5.87
CA GLY A 9 0.65 -4.43 -5.69
C GLY A 9 1.60 -5.09 -4.72
N LEU A 10 2.20 -4.33 -3.82
CA LEU A 10 3.10 -4.87 -2.80
C LEU A 10 2.31 -5.62 -1.74
N SER A 11 2.77 -6.80 -1.37
CA SER A 11 2.06 -7.66 -0.41
C SER A 11 2.98 -8.35 0.59
N THR A 12 4.29 -8.12 0.54
CA THR A 12 5.24 -8.71 1.49
C THR A 12 6.15 -7.64 2.09
N PRO A 13 6.61 -7.85 3.35
CA PRO A 13 7.55 -6.90 3.98
C PRO A 13 8.84 -6.73 3.17
N GLU A 14 9.35 -7.81 2.59
CA GLU A 14 10.59 -7.80 1.82
C GLU A 14 10.47 -6.92 0.58
N THR A 15 9.35 -7.02 -0.14
CA THR A 15 9.15 -6.19 -1.33
C THR A 15 8.93 -4.74 -0.97
N VAL A 16 8.23 -4.44 0.13
CA VAL A 16 8.05 -3.06 0.60
C VAL A 16 9.42 -2.45 0.94
N ASP A 17 10.24 -3.17 1.71
CA ASP A 17 11.54 -2.67 2.11
C ASP A 17 12.45 -2.44 0.89
N ALA A 18 12.46 -3.37 -0.07
CA ALA A 18 13.27 -3.26 -1.28
C ALA A 18 12.87 -2.04 -2.13
N VAL A 19 11.57 -1.80 -2.27
CA VAL A 19 11.05 -0.69 -3.06
C VAL A 19 11.36 0.65 -2.38
N VAL A 20 11.25 0.72 -1.05
CA VAL A 20 11.60 1.91 -0.28
C VAL A 20 13.08 2.21 -0.41
N GLN A 21 13.94 1.21 -0.27
CA GLN A 21 15.39 1.36 -0.43
C GLN A 21 15.77 1.75 -1.86
N GLY A 22 14.99 1.30 -2.84
CA GLY A 22 15.19 1.66 -4.24
C GLY A 22 14.78 3.10 -4.59
N GLY A 23 14.23 3.84 -3.64
CA GLY A 23 13.89 5.25 -3.84
C GLY A 23 12.52 5.50 -4.46
N ALA A 24 11.59 4.54 -4.35
CA ALA A 24 10.23 4.77 -4.84
C ALA A 24 9.59 5.95 -4.13
N ARG A 25 8.90 6.79 -4.88
CA ARG A 25 8.20 7.97 -4.36
C ARG A 25 6.84 7.61 -3.81
N TRP A 26 6.19 6.62 -4.41
CA TRP A 26 4.83 6.20 -4.08
C TRP A 26 4.78 4.68 -4.02
N ILE A 27 4.04 4.16 -3.03
CA ILE A 27 3.80 2.73 -2.87
C ILE A 27 2.30 2.50 -2.88
N GLY A 28 1.85 1.49 -3.62
CA GLY A 28 0.44 1.14 -3.71
C GLY A 28 0.13 -0.24 -3.14
N PHE A 29 -0.97 -0.32 -2.41
CA PHE A 29 -1.50 -1.57 -1.88
C PHE A 29 -2.85 -1.88 -2.52
N VAL A 30 -3.06 -3.13 -2.90
CA VAL A 30 -4.32 -3.57 -3.50
C VAL A 30 -5.26 -4.05 -2.41
N THR A 31 -6.45 -3.44 -2.34
CA THR A 31 -7.47 -3.79 -1.34
C THR A 31 -8.71 -4.41 -1.98
N TYR A 32 -8.55 -5.02 -3.16
CA TYR A 32 -9.61 -5.74 -3.86
C TYR A 32 -9.53 -7.23 -3.54
N PRO A 33 -10.52 -7.82 -2.83
CA PRO A 33 -10.41 -9.22 -2.35
C PRO A 33 -10.22 -10.28 -3.44
N ARG A 34 -10.65 -10.00 -4.66
CA ARG A 34 -10.48 -10.94 -5.78
C ARG A 34 -9.10 -10.89 -6.42
N SER A 35 -8.29 -9.91 -6.07
CA SER A 35 -6.94 -9.81 -6.61
C SER A 35 -6.00 -10.76 -5.86
N PRO A 36 -5.06 -11.45 -6.55
CA PRO A 36 -4.04 -12.24 -5.87
C PRO A 36 -3.07 -11.38 -5.06
N ARG A 37 -3.05 -10.05 -5.29
CA ARG A 37 -2.21 -9.12 -4.55
C ARG A 37 -2.95 -8.39 -3.42
N HIS A 38 -4.18 -8.85 -3.13
CA HIS A 38 -4.99 -8.26 -2.06
C HIS A 38 -4.27 -8.37 -0.72
N VAL A 39 -4.31 -7.28 0.05
CA VAL A 39 -3.80 -7.27 1.43
C VAL A 39 -4.96 -7.15 2.40
N SER A 40 -4.91 -7.92 3.48
CA SER A 40 -5.87 -7.82 4.58
C SER A 40 -5.64 -6.53 5.35
N THR A 41 -6.60 -6.16 6.20
CA THR A 41 -6.47 -4.98 7.05
C THR A 41 -5.25 -5.07 7.95
N ASP A 42 -5.02 -6.23 8.58
CA ASP A 42 -3.86 -6.42 9.46
C ASP A 42 -2.55 -6.35 8.69
N LEU A 43 -2.48 -6.98 7.52
CA LEU A 43 -1.29 -6.92 6.68
C LEU A 43 -1.04 -5.50 6.18
N LEU A 44 -2.09 -4.79 5.77
CA LEU A 44 -1.97 -3.41 5.33
C LEU A 44 -1.38 -2.52 6.42
N ARG A 45 -1.87 -2.66 7.65
CA ARG A 45 -1.33 -1.91 8.79
C ARG A 45 0.14 -2.21 9.02
N SER A 46 0.51 -3.49 8.99
CA SER A 46 1.88 -3.93 9.18
C SER A 46 2.82 -3.41 8.08
N LEU A 47 2.41 -3.52 6.83
CA LEU A 47 3.22 -3.07 5.70
C LEU A 47 3.36 -1.54 5.69
N GLY A 48 2.27 -0.83 5.97
CA GLY A 48 2.28 0.63 6.02
C GLY A 48 3.22 1.19 7.08
N ALA A 49 3.37 0.48 8.20
CA ALA A 49 4.26 0.90 9.28
C ALA A 49 5.74 0.86 8.87
N ARG A 50 6.09 0.12 7.81
CA ARG A 50 7.46 0.04 7.30
C ARG A 50 7.80 1.18 6.34
N VAL A 51 6.83 1.96 5.93
CA VAL A 51 7.00 2.99 4.90
C VAL A 51 7.30 4.33 5.57
N PRO A 52 8.43 4.99 5.21
CA PRO A 52 8.73 6.32 5.75
C PRO A 52 7.67 7.34 5.34
N ARG A 53 7.50 8.38 6.13
CA ARG A 53 6.53 9.44 5.84
C ARG A 53 6.80 10.17 4.53
N SER A 54 8.04 10.17 4.08
CA SER A 54 8.43 10.81 2.82
C SER A 54 7.93 10.07 1.57
N VAL A 55 7.48 8.81 1.74
CA VAL A 55 6.96 8.00 0.65
C VAL A 55 5.44 8.01 0.71
N GLY A 56 4.80 8.36 -0.40
CA GLY A 56 3.35 8.36 -0.49
C GLY A 56 2.78 6.95 -0.50
N ARG A 57 1.64 6.75 0.14
CA ARG A 57 0.96 5.47 0.25
C ARG A 57 -0.41 5.57 -0.41
N VAL A 58 -0.67 4.69 -1.36
CA VAL A 58 -1.89 4.72 -2.16
C VAL A 58 -2.62 3.39 -2.01
N GLY A 59 -3.92 3.45 -1.76
CA GLY A 59 -4.77 2.27 -1.75
C GLY A 59 -5.50 2.14 -3.07
N LEU A 60 -5.48 0.94 -3.65
CA LEU A 60 -6.23 0.65 -4.86
C LEU A 60 -7.48 -0.15 -4.50
N PHE A 61 -8.65 0.44 -4.77
CA PHE A 61 -9.95 -0.14 -4.49
C PHE A 61 -10.70 -0.41 -5.80
N VAL A 62 -11.55 -1.45 -5.78
CA VAL A 62 -12.48 -1.72 -6.87
C VAL A 62 -13.87 -1.91 -6.25
N ASP A 63 -14.78 -1.00 -6.55
CA ASP A 63 -16.15 -0.99 -6.02
C ASP A 63 -16.21 -1.28 -4.51
N PRO A 64 -15.45 -0.56 -3.67
CA PRO A 64 -15.46 -0.82 -2.25
C PRO A 64 -16.79 -0.36 -1.64
N ASP A 65 -17.27 -1.11 -0.64
CA ASP A 65 -18.34 -0.56 0.19
C ASP A 65 -17.75 0.40 1.23
N ASP A 66 -18.61 1.17 1.89
CA ASP A 66 -18.17 2.18 2.85
C ASP A 66 -17.45 1.56 4.04
N ALA A 67 -17.90 0.38 4.48
CA ALA A 67 -17.27 -0.30 5.60
C ALA A 67 -15.84 -0.73 5.29
N LEU A 68 -15.60 -1.28 4.09
CA LEU A 68 -14.26 -1.66 3.66
C LEU A 68 -13.35 -0.44 3.54
N LEU A 69 -13.86 0.61 2.93
CA LEU A 69 -13.09 1.83 2.73
C LEU A 69 -12.69 2.44 4.08
N ASP A 70 -13.65 2.57 5.01
CA ASP A 70 -13.38 3.12 6.33
C ASP A 70 -12.38 2.27 7.11
N GLU A 71 -12.53 0.95 7.06
CA GLU A 71 -11.62 0.03 7.73
C GLU A 71 -10.18 0.18 7.24
N ARG A 72 -10.00 0.26 5.92
CA ARG A 72 -8.67 0.40 5.33
C ARG A 72 -8.05 1.76 5.60
N LEU A 73 -8.84 2.83 5.51
CA LEU A 73 -8.35 4.19 5.81
C LEU A 73 -7.98 4.34 7.28
N ALA A 74 -8.70 3.66 8.17
CA ALA A 74 -8.42 3.72 9.60
C ALA A 74 -7.07 3.10 9.98
N THR A 75 -6.46 2.30 9.11
CA THR A 75 -5.12 1.73 9.37
C THR A 75 -4.02 2.79 9.37
N GLY A 76 -4.25 3.94 8.72
CA GLY A 76 -3.22 4.95 8.51
C GLY A 76 -2.16 4.57 7.49
N ALA A 77 -2.33 3.44 6.79
CA ALA A 77 -1.35 2.93 5.83
C ALA A 77 -1.53 3.48 4.41
N ILE A 78 -2.62 4.16 4.16
CA ILE A 78 -2.94 4.74 2.85
C ILE A 78 -3.51 6.13 2.97
#